data_00fac3065f4214fefa2658dc03f9b33a
#
_entry.id   00fac3065f4214fefa2658dc03f9b33a
#
_cell.length_a   1.000
_cell.length_b   1.000
_cell.length_c   1.000
_cell.angle_alpha   90.00
_cell.angle_beta   90.00
_cell.angle_gamma   90.00
#
_symmetry.space_group_name_H-M   'P 1'
#
loop_
_entity.id
_entity.type
_entity.pdbx_description
1 polymer ?
#
loop_
_entity_poly.entity_id
_entity_poly.type
_entity_poly.pdbx_seq_one_letter_code
_entity_poly.pdbx_strand_id
1 'polypeptide(L)'
;MYFPYLRGRQFELLAVRELVNNSLIGKHVFPIIEPVHLTSTLVKTLEICKSKGHKIGVVMNPQVGNFTNDLRNSSNSILIKKYQDFISSAGEAVIPVYILNDSNSNFAGAEHP
;
A
#
# COMPACT_ATOMS: atom_id res chain seq x y z
N MET A 1 4.36 5.80 -18.31
CA MET A 1 3.93 5.62 -16.91
C MET A 1 4.47 4.32 -16.40
N TYR A 2 5.09 4.32 -15.22
CA TYR A 2 5.78 3.17 -14.68
C TYR A 2 5.24 2.83 -13.29
N PHE A 3 4.94 1.56 -13.04
CA PHE A 3 4.35 1.08 -11.80
C PHE A 3 5.27 0.02 -11.17
N PRO A 4 6.36 0.41 -10.49
CA PRO A 4 7.19 -0.57 -9.80
C PRO A 4 6.41 -1.25 -8.69
N TYR A 5 6.47 -2.58 -8.65
CA TYR A 5 5.78 -3.39 -7.66
C TYR A 5 6.77 -3.76 -6.56
N LEU A 6 6.46 -3.38 -5.34
CA LEU A 6 7.35 -3.57 -4.21
C LEU A 6 6.60 -4.27 -3.08
N ARG A 7 7.24 -5.24 -2.46
CA ARG A 7 6.74 -5.77 -1.20
C ARG A 7 7.06 -4.77 -0.11
N GLY A 8 6.09 -4.52 0.76
CA GLY A 8 6.21 -3.48 1.78
C GLY A 8 7.01 -3.92 3.00
N ARG A 9 8.20 -4.45 2.78
CA ARG A 9 9.14 -4.71 3.87
C ARG A 9 9.81 -3.41 4.28
N GLN A 10 10.45 -3.44 5.45
CA GLN A 10 10.99 -2.21 6.02
C GLN A 10 11.98 -1.51 5.09
N PHE A 11 12.89 -2.27 4.45
CA PHE A 11 13.88 -1.65 3.58
C PHE A 11 13.26 -1.00 2.35
N GLU A 12 12.28 -1.65 1.73
CA GLU A 12 11.59 -1.12 0.57
C GLU A 12 10.79 0.13 0.94
N LEU A 13 10.12 0.11 2.09
CA LEU A 13 9.35 1.26 2.56
C LEU A 13 10.25 2.44 2.87
N LEU A 14 11.38 2.21 3.52
CA LEU A 14 12.35 3.28 3.80
C LEU A 14 12.94 3.85 2.51
N ALA A 15 13.20 3.00 1.51
CA ALA A 15 13.69 3.46 0.22
C ALA A 15 12.67 4.36 -0.48
N VAL A 16 11.40 3.99 -0.47
CA VAL A 16 10.34 4.81 -1.06
C VAL A 16 10.25 6.15 -0.35
N ARG A 17 10.30 6.16 0.98
CA ARG A 17 10.27 7.41 1.77
C ARG A 17 11.41 8.33 1.38
N GLU A 18 12.61 7.78 1.26
CA GLU A 18 13.80 8.55 0.89
C GLU A 18 13.63 9.18 -0.49
N LEU A 19 13.19 8.37 -1.46
CA LEU A 19 13.00 8.86 -2.83
C LEU A 19 11.93 9.95 -2.90
N VAL A 20 10.83 9.78 -2.18
CA VAL A 20 9.74 10.76 -2.20
C VAL A 20 10.13 12.03 -1.45
N ASN A 21 10.77 11.91 -0.29
CA ASN A 21 11.19 13.06 0.50
C ASN A 21 12.20 13.93 -0.23
N ASN A 22 13.08 13.32 -1.01
CA ASN A 22 14.12 14.04 -1.74
C ASN A 22 13.71 14.38 -3.16
N SER A 23 12.45 14.16 -3.51
CA SER A 23 11.91 14.42 -4.84
C SER A 23 12.70 13.72 -5.95
N LEU A 24 13.24 12.55 -5.65
CA LEU A 24 14.02 11.76 -6.60
C LEU A 24 13.16 10.82 -7.45
N ILE A 25 11.91 10.63 -7.06
CA ILE A 25 11.00 9.79 -7.81
C ILE A 25 10.29 10.63 -8.87
N GLY A 26 10.23 10.11 -10.11
CA GLY A 26 9.66 10.85 -11.22
C GLY A 26 8.14 10.97 -11.15
N LYS A 27 7.59 11.96 -11.84
CA LYS A 27 6.13 12.23 -11.86
C LYS A 27 5.32 11.08 -12.45
N HIS A 28 5.93 10.28 -13.32
CA HIS A 28 5.26 9.19 -14.01
C HIS A 28 5.59 7.83 -13.40
N VAL A 29 6.20 7.82 -12.22
CA VAL A 29 6.51 6.60 -11.49
C VAL A 29 5.56 6.50 -10.30
N PHE A 30 4.74 5.45 -10.28
CA PHE A 30 3.73 5.24 -9.25
C PHE A 30 4.00 3.90 -8.56
N PRO A 31 4.71 3.91 -7.41
CA PRO A 31 5.00 2.66 -6.72
C PRO A 31 3.73 1.94 -6.29
N ILE A 32 3.73 0.62 -6.41
CA ILE A 32 2.66 -0.23 -5.88
C ILE A 32 3.27 -1.02 -4.74
N ILE A 33 2.70 -0.85 -3.54
CA ILE A 33 3.18 -1.53 -2.34
C ILE A 33 2.25 -2.68 -1.99
N GLU A 34 2.82 -3.88 -1.85
CA GLU A 34 2.10 -5.00 -1.26
C GLU A 34 2.50 -5.08 0.21
N PRO A 35 1.62 -4.69 1.15
CA PRO A 35 1.96 -4.72 2.57
C PRO A 35 2.26 -6.14 3.04
N VAL A 36 3.36 -6.30 3.78
CA VAL A 36 3.76 -7.58 4.37
C VAL A 36 3.32 -7.66 5.83
N HIS A 37 3.50 -6.55 6.55
CA HIS A 37 3.08 -6.39 7.93
C HIS A 37 2.47 -5.02 8.14
N LEU A 38 1.58 -4.91 9.12
CA LEU A 38 1.08 -3.61 9.55
C LEU A 38 2.09 -3.01 10.53
N THR A 39 2.83 -2.01 10.07
CA THR A 39 3.87 -1.36 10.86
C THR A 39 3.71 0.15 10.81
N SER A 40 4.34 0.84 11.78
CA SER A 40 4.36 2.29 11.76
C SER A 40 5.13 2.81 10.54
N THR A 41 6.14 2.08 10.08
CA THR A 41 6.90 2.44 8.89
C THR A 41 5.99 2.46 7.66
N LEU A 42 5.11 1.48 7.52
CA LEU A 42 4.15 1.45 6.41
C LEU A 42 3.24 2.68 6.44
N VAL A 43 2.63 2.97 7.58
CA VAL A 43 1.70 4.10 7.71
C VAL A 43 2.43 5.41 7.44
N LYS A 44 3.61 5.61 8.00
CA LYS A 44 4.39 6.83 7.79
C LYS A 44 4.80 7.00 6.33
N THR A 45 5.17 5.91 5.66
CA THR A 45 5.52 5.96 4.24
C THR A 45 4.34 6.44 3.41
N LEU A 46 3.15 5.90 3.68
CA LEU A 46 1.94 6.31 2.97
C LEU A 46 1.59 7.77 3.26
N GLU A 47 1.74 8.21 4.52
CA GLU A 47 1.48 9.60 4.89
C GLU A 47 2.43 10.57 4.19
N ILE A 48 3.70 10.20 4.07
CA ILE A 48 4.70 11.02 3.38
C ILE A 48 4.37 11.14 1.90
N CYS A 49 4.00 10.04 1.25
CA CYS A 49 3.59 10.08 -0.15
C CYS A 49 2.40 11.02 -0.35
N LYS A 50 1.42 10.94 0.53
CA LYS A 50 0.26 11.83 0.47
C LYS A 50 0.66 13.29 0.66
N SER A 51 1.49 13.59 1.66
CA SER A 51 1.91 14.95 1.97
C SER A 51 2.72 15.58 0.85
N LYS A 52 3.46 14.79 0.09
CA LYS A 52 4.25 15.25 -1.05
C LYS A 52 3.45 15.24 -2.35
N GLY A 53 2.18 14.87 -2.30
CA GLY A 53 1.33 14.83 -3.48
C GLY A 53 1.71 13.73 -4.47
N HIS A 54 2.38 12.68 -4.01
CA HIS A 54 2.81 11.57 -4.87
C HIS A 54 1.86 10.39 -4.70
N LYS A 55 1.20 9.99 -5.79
CA LYS A 55 0.27 8.87 -5.76
C LYS A 55 1.01 7.55 -5.55
N ILE A 56 0.38 6.66 -4.79
CA ILE A 56 0.95 5.35 -4.49
C ILE A 56 -0.17 4.30 -4.54
N GLY A 57 0.14 3.14 -5.13
CA GLY A 57 -0.78 2.02 -5.12
C GLY A 57 -0.55 1.17 -3.89
N VAL A 58 -1.63 0.70 -3.28
CA VAL A 58 -1.56 -0.20 -2.12
C VAL A 58 -2.41 -1.43 -2.42
N VAL A 59 -1.78 -2.60 -2.32
CA VAL A 59 -2.49 -3.86 -2.51
C VAL A 59 -3.41 -4.10 -1.33
N MET A 60 -4.71 -4.25 -1.61
CA MET A 60 -5.73 -4.42 -0.58
C MET A 60 -5.89 -5.87 -0.15
N ASN A 61 -5.45 -6.81 -0.97
CA ASN A 61 -5.52 -8.24 -0.70
C ASN A 61 -4.14 -8.90 -0.76
N PRO A 62 -3.18 -8.50 0.11
CA PRO A 62 -1.81 -9.01 0.03
C PRO A 62 -1.78 -10.52 0.21
N GLN A 63 -0.92 -11.18 -0.58
CA GLN A 63 -0.79 -12.62 -0.61
C GLN A 63 0.39 -13.13 0.21
N VAL A 64 1.25 -12.24 0.67
CA VAL A 64 2.45 -12.60 1.44
C VAL A 64 2.43 -11.91 2.80
N GLY A 65 3.15 -12.50 3.75
CA GLY A 65 3.27 -11.94 5.09
C GLY A 65 1.99 -12.09 5.91
N ASN A 66 1.89 -11.31 6.97
CA ASN A 66 0.83 -11.39 7.96
C ASN A 66 -0.05 -10.14 8.03
N PHE A 67 -0.05 -9.32 7.00
CA PHE A 67 -0.76 -8.04 7.03
C PHE A 67 -2.24 -8.21 7.37
N THR A 68 -2.92 -9.17 6.73
CA THR A 68 -4.34 -9.40 6.96
C THR A 68 -4.59 -9.83 8.41
N ASN A 69 -3.72 -10.69 8.96
CA ASN A 69 -3.82 -11.09 10.36
C ASN A 69 -3.53 -9.92 11.29
N ASP A 70 -2.57 -9.06 10.94
CA ASP A 70 -2.26 -7.88 11.73
C ASP A 70 -3.46 -6.95 11.83
N LEU A 71 -4.23 -6.80 10.76
CA LEU A 71 -5.45 -5.98 10.77
C LEU A 71 -6.53 -6.52 11.70
N ARG A 72 -6.47 -7.81 12.01
CA ARG A 72 -7.44 -8.46 12.90
C ARG A 72 -6.97 -8.58 14.34
N ASN A 73 -5.71 -8.24 14.60
CA ASN A 73 -5.11 -8.40 15.92
C ASN A 73 -5.39 -7.19 16.79
N SER A 74 -6.22 -7.37 17.83
CA SER A 74 -6.64 -6.29 18.70
C SER A 74 -5.48 -5.61 19.45
N SER A 75 -4.32 -6.28 19.60
CA SER A 75 -3.17 -5.66 20.28
C SER A 75 -2.57 -4.50 19.47
N ASN A 76 -2.88 -4.41 18.18
CA ASN A 76 -2.40 -3.33 17.32
C ASN A 76 -3.50 -2.30 17.02
N SER A 77 -4.47 -2.14 17.92
CA SER A 77 -5.67 -1.34 17.66
C SER A 77 -5.38 0.10 17.24
N ILE A 78 -4.38 0.75 17.85
CA ILE A 78 -4.02 2.12 17.51
C ILE A 78 -3.47 2.20 16.08
N LEU A 79 -2.59 1.28 15.72
CA LEU A 79 -1.98 1.26 14.42
C LEU A 79 -2.99 0.85 13.34
N ILE A 80 -3.86 -0.10 13.64
CA ILE A 80 -4.96 -0.50 12.75
C ILE A 80 -5.83 0.70 12.44
N LYS A 81 -6.21 1.45 13.46
CA LYS A 81 -7.05 2.63 13.28
C LYS A 81 -6.36 3.68 12.42
N LYS A 82 -5.09 3.94 12.67
CA LYS A 82 -4.32 4.89 11.87
C LYS A 82 -4.30 4.49 10.39
N TYR A 83 -4.06 3.21 10.12
CA TYR A 83 -4.04 2.72 8.75
C TYR A 83 -5.41 2.87 8.09
N GLN A 84 -6.47 2.43 8.77
CA GLN A 84 -7.82 2.49 8.23
C GLN A 84 -8.29 3.93 8.02
N ASP A 85 -8.00 4.81 8.96
CA ASP A 85 -8.34 6.23 8.83
C ASP A 85 -7.58 6.86 7.67
N PHE A 86 -6.31 6.51 7.51
CA PHE A 86 -5.53 7.02 6.39
C PHE A 86 -6.11 6.57 5.05
N ILE A 87 -6.39 5.29 4.91
CA ILE A 87 -6.94 4.74 3.66
C ILE A 87 -8.30 5.40 3.34
N SER A 88 -9.13 5.59 4.35
CA SER A 88 -10.46 6.21 4.16
C SER A 88 -10.36 7.67 3.74
N SER A 89 -9.35 8.40 4.21
CA SER A 89 -9.22 9.84 3.98
C SER A 89 -8.25 10.20 2.88
N ALA A 90 -7.51 9.24 2.34
CA ALA A 90 -6.44 9.52 1.38
C ALA A 90 -6.95 9.99 0.02
N GLY A 91 -8.19 9.65 -0.34
CA GLY A 91 -8.76 10.05 -1.61
C GLY A 91 -7.95 9.56 -2.79
N GLU A 92 -7.54 10.46 -3.68
CA GLU A 92 -6.79 10.11 -4.89
C GLU A 92 -5.32 9.81 -4.62
N ALA A 93 -4.82 10.08 -3.42
CA ALA A 93 -3.41 9.84 -3.09
C ALA A 93 -3.08 8.35 -3.04
N VAL A 94 -4.05 7.51 -2.71
CA VAL A 94 -3.86 6.06 -2.66
C VAL A 94 -4.75 5.39 -3.69
N ILE A 95 -4.13 4.56 -4.53
CA ILE A 95 -4.84 3.80 -5.55
C ILE A 95 -4.99 2.37 -5.04
N PRO A 96 -6.22 1.88 -4.82
CA PRO A 96 -6.40 0.50 -4.38
C PRO A 96 -6.05 -0.47 -5.51
N VAL A 97 -5.25 -1.47 -5.18
CA VAL A 97 -4.79 -2.49 -6.13
C VAL A 97 -5.18 -3.87 -5.59
N TYR A 98 -5.64 -4.74 -6.45
CA TYR A 98 -6.03 -6.09 -6.08
C TYR A 98 -5.24 -7.10 -6.90
N ILE A 99 -4.68 -8.09 -6.20
CA ILE A 99 -3.97 -9.18 -6.85
C ILE A 99 -4.98 -10.22 -7.30
N LEU A 100 -4.85 -10.66 -8.56
CA LEU A 100 -5.66 -11.76 -9.08
C LEU A 100 -4.98 -13.09 -8.75
N ASN A 101 -5.72 -13.98 -8.12
CA ASN A 101 -5.28 -15.34 -7.83
C ASN A 101 -6.45 -16.29 -8.13
N ASP A 102 -6.31 -17.57 -7.83
CA ASP A 102 -7.35 -18.55 -8.14
C ASP A 102 -8.71 -18.18 -7.55
N SER A 103 -8.73 -17.66 -6.33
CA SER A 103 -9.96 -17.20 -5.70
C SER A 103 -10.49 -15.93 -6.35
N ASN A 104 -9.59 -14.99 -6.65
CA ASN A 104 -9.97 -13.71 -7.22
C ASN A 104 -10.24 -13.80 -8.71
N SER A 105 -9.60 -14.75 -9.41
CA SER A 105 -9.80 -14.88 -10.85
C SER A 105 -11.22 -15.29 -11.21
N ASN A 106 -11.87 -16.10 -10.38
CA ASN A 106 -13.27 -16.44 -10.59
C ASN A 106 -14.16 -15.20 -10.53
N PHE A 107 -13.92 -14.34 -9.56
CA PHE A 107 -14.65 -13.09 -9.42
C PHE A 107 -14.32 -12.14 -10.57
N ALA A 108 -13.04 -11.98 -10.88
CA ALA A 108 -12.60 -11.12 -11.96
C ALA A 108 -13.13 -11.60 -13.31
N GLY A 109 -13.18 -12.92 -13.53
CA GLY A 109 -13.73 -13.50 -14.74
C GLY A 109 -15.21 -13.20 -14.92
N ALA A 110 -15.97 -13.09 -13.83
CA ALA A 110 -17.36 -12.71 -13.88
C ALA A 110 -17.55 -11.24 -14.25
N GLU A 111 -16.62 -10.40 -13.87
CA GLU A 111 -16.68 -8.96 -14.15
C GLU A 111 -16.05 -8.58 -15.49
N HIS A 112 -15.17 -9.42 -15.99
CA HIS A 112 -14.44 -9.17 -17.23
C HIS A 112 -14.77 -10.26 -18.25
N PRO A 113 -15.89 -10.17 -18.87
CA PRO A 113 -16.30 -11.15 -19.88
C PRO A 113 -15.35 -11.18 -21.07
#